data_1eec97df2384418e3b70d070a0b0a21b
#
_entry.id   1eec97df2384418e3b70d070a0b0a21b
#
_cell.length_a   1.000
_cell.length_b   1.000
_cell.length_c   1.000
_cell.angle_alpha   90.00
_cell.angle_beta   90.00
_cell.angle_gamma   90.00
#
_symmetry.space_group_name_H-M   'P 1'
#
loop_
_entity.id
_entity.type
_entity.pdbx_description
1 polymer ?
#
loop_
_entity_poly.entity_id
_entity_poly.type
_entity_poly.pdbx_seq_one_letter_code
_entity_poly.pdbx_strand_id
1 'polypeptide(L)'
;MTFYEAQQQLQKALTELYDDREAANIADWVMEHVTGLRKIDRIMHKQSPLAPEKLDQLQEYTRQLLTHKPVQYVLHEAWFCGMPFYVDENVLIPRPETEELVEWIGEWAVGSRPSYAKASAGEAIGNQQSNTSPTLRMLDIGTGSGCIPVSLKKKLPQAEVYACDVSEEALAVAARNAAAQETPVHFLQVDFLDTNNWSSLPEVDIIVSNPPYIPQSDKNTMLQNVLAYEPHLALFVPDNDALVFYDAIARFAQRSLSSHGCVFVEIHEDLGPKTKELFESKGFKAEIKKDFQGKDRMVKAILSS
;
A
#
# COMPACT_ATOMS: atom_id res chain seq x y z
N MET A 1 -34.36 -15.34 7.52
CA MET A 1 -33.72 -14.10 8.01
C MET A 1 -33.73 -13.07 6.88
N THR A 2 -34.20 -11.87 7.15
CA THR A 2 -34.19 -10.75 6.19
C THR A 2 -32.81 -10.05 6.17
N PHE A 3 -32.56 -9.21 5.16
CA PHE A 3 -31.32 -8.38 5.12
C PHE A 3 -31.17 -7.53 6.38
N TYR A 4 -32.26 -6.94 6.85
CA TYR A 4 -32.24 -6.12 8.07
C TYR A 4 -31.89 -6.93 9.32
N GLU A 5 -32.56 -8.07 9.52
CA GLU A 5 -32.29 -8.95 10.67
C GLU A 5 -30.86 -9.48 10.67
N ALA A 6 -30.34 -9.86 9.48
CA ALA A 6 -28.97 -10.35 9.33
C ALA A 6 -27.92 -9.26 9.69
N GLN A 7 -28.12 -8.04 9.18
CA GLN A 7 -27.25 -6.91 9.50
C GLN A 7 -27.28 -6.54 10.99
N GLN A 8 -28.47 -6.51 11.60
CA GLN A 8 -28.60 -6.20 13.03
C GLN A 8 -27.96 -7.28 13.92
N GLN A 9 -28.12 -8.55 13.55
CA GLN A 9 -27.49 -9.65 14.28
C GLN A 9 -25.97 -9.59 14.20
N LEU A 10 -25.42 -9.35 12.99
CA LEU A 10 -23.97 -9.18 12.80
C LEU A 10 -23.45 -7.99 13.60
N GLN A 11 -24.07 -6.81 13.45
CA GLN A 11 -23.64 -5.61 14.17
C GLN A 11 -23.64 -5.83 15.67
N LYS A 12 -24.71 -6.43 16.22
CA LYS A 12 -24.80 -6.75 17.65
C LYS A 12 -23.69 -7.69 18.10
N ALA A 13 -23.34 -8.71 17.31
CA ALA A 13 -22.23 -9.61 17.66
C ALA A 13 -20.90 -8.88 17.68
N LEU A 14 -20.67 -7.94 16.74
CA LEU A 14 -19.43 -7.18 16.64
C LEU A 14 -19.25 -6.14 17.77
N THR A 15 -20.34 -5.67 18.41
CA THR A 15 -20.23 -4.74 19.56
C THR A 15 -19.59 -5.38 20.81
N GLU A 16 -19.33 -6.68 20.81
CA GLU A 16 -18.51 -7.33 21.85
C GLU A 16 -17.01 -6.98 21.72
N LEU A 17 -16.56 -6.58 20.52
CA LEU A 17 -15.14 -6.33 20.19
C LEU A 17 -14.85 -4.91 19.72
N TYR A 18 -15.82 -4.24 19.13
CA TYR A 18 -15.70 -2.95 18.48
C TYR A 18 -16.69 -1.94 19.06
N ASP A 19 -16.41 -0.65 18.97
CA ASP A 19 -17.41 0.36 19.28
C ASP A 19 -18.60 0.32 18.27
N ASP A 20 -19.71 0.96 18.63
CA ASP A 20 -20.95 0.92 17.83
C ASP A 20 -20.78 1.40 16.40
N ARG A 21 -19.87 2.40 16.17
CA ARG A 21 -19.63 2.97 14.85
C ARG A 21 -18.80 2.03 14.00
N GLU A 22 -17.74 1.46 14.57
CA GLU A 22 -16.88 0.51 13.87
C GLU A 22 -17.64 -0.78 13.57
N ALA A 23 -18.39 -1.33 14.54
CA ALA A 23 -19.26 -2.48 14.35
C ALA A 23 -20.27 -2.28 13.22
N ALA A 24 -20.88 -1.08 13.15
CA ALA A 24 -21.83 -0.74 12.09
C ALA A 24 -21.15 -0.67 10.70
N ASN A 25 -19.95 -0.09 10.62
CA ASN A 25 -19.19 0.01 9.38
C ASN A 25 -18.76 -1.37 8.87
N ILE A 26 -18.22 -2.21 9.75
CA ILE A 26 -17.83 -3.59 9.42
C ILE A 26 -19.06 -4.38 8.95
N ALA A 27 -20.18 -4.31 9.68
CA ALA A 27 -21.40 -5.00 9.31
C ALA A 27 -21.94 -4.55 7.95
N ASP A 28 -21.85 -3.25 7.65
CA ASP A 28 -22.30 -2.70 6.36
C ASP A 28 -21.43 -3.23 5.19
N TRP A 29 -20.11 -3.26 5.37
CA TRP A 29 -19.19 -3.76 4.36
C TRP A 29 -19.34 -5.27 4.13
N VAL A 30 -19.45 -6.06 5.20
CA VAL A 30 -19.72 -7.51 5.11
C VAL A 30 -21.02 -7.78 4.38
N MET A 31 -22.10 -7.05 4.72
CA MET A 31 -23.39 -7.20 4.08
C MET A 31 -23.35 -6.79 2.60
N GLU A 32 -22.57 -5.78 2.24
CA GLU A 32 -22.36 -5.40 0.84
C GLU A 32 -21.67 -6.52 0.06
N HIS A 33 -20.59 -7.05 0.63
CA HIS A 33 -19.85 -8.17 0.04
C HIS A 33 -20.73 -9.43 -0.13
N VAL A 34 -21.46 -9.83 0.91
CA VAL A 34 -22.33 -11.02 0.89
C VAL A 34 -23.49 -10.86 -0.08
N THR A 35 -24.14 -9.69 -0.12
CA THR A 35 -25.33 -9.48 -0.95
C THR A 35 -25.01 -9.05 -2.38
N GLY A 36 -23.86 -8.40 -2.60
CA GLY A 36 -23.53 -7.69 -3.84
C GLY A 36 -24.35 -6.41 -4.04
N LEU A 37 -25.03 -5.91 -2.98
CA LEU A 37 -25.92 -4.75 -3.03
C LEU A 37 -25.35 -3.61 -2.21
N ARG A 38 -25.35 -2.40 -2.75
CA ARG A 38 -24.98 -1.19 -2.01
C ARG A 38 -25.92 -0.95 -0.83
N LYS A 39 -25.48 -0.22 0.15
CA LYS A 39 -26.26 0.13 1.36
C LYS A 39 -27.67 0.62 1.04
N ILE A 40 -27.80 1.54 0.08
CA ILE A 40 -29.12 2.09 -0.30
C ILE A 40 -30.07 1.01 -0.84
N ASP A 41 -29.55 0.09 -1.65
CA ASP A 41 -30.35 -0.98 -2.25
C ASP A 41 -30.80 -1.97 -1.17
N ARG A 42 -29.93 -2.28 -0.19
CA ARG A 42 -30.30 -3.11 0.98
C ARG A 42 -31.35 -2.46 1.87
N ILE A 43 -31.30 -1.12 2.05
CA ILE A 43 -32.32 -0.39 2.81
C ILE A 43 -33.69 -0.45 2.11
N MET A 44 -33.70 -0.28 0.79
CA MET A 44 -34.92 -0.37 0.00
C MET A 44 -35.56 -1.77 0.03
N HIS A 45 -34.71 -2.80 0.08
CA HIS A 45 -35.13 -4.21 0.11
C HIS A 45 -34.93 -4.87 1.48
N LYS A 46 -34.97 -4.12 2.58
CA LYS A 46 -34.65 -4.56 3.93
C LYS A 46 -35.41 -5.79 4.43
N GLN A 47 -36.62 -6.03 3.89
CA GLN A 47 -37.47 -7.18 4.24
C GLN A 47 -37.26 -8.39 3.30
N SER A 48 -36.38 -8.27 2.29
CA SER A 48 -36.08 -9.39 1.41
C SER A 48 -35.33 -10.46 2.18
N PRO A 49 -35.62 -11.75 1.95
CA PRO A 49 -34.90 -12.83 2.60
C PRO A 49 -33.47 -12.96 2.07
N LEU A 50 -32.52 -13.24 2.96
CA LEU A 50 -31.18 -13.66 2.59
C LEU A 50 -31.21 -15.15 2.17
N ALA A 51 -30.60 -15.48 1.03
CA ALA A 51 -30.49 -16.85 0.56
C ALA A 51 -29.71 -17.72 1.56
N PRO A 52 -30.03 -19.03 1.71
CA PRO A 52 -29.37 -19.91 2.67
C PRO A 52 -27.84 -19.89 2.54
N GLU A 53 -27.31 -19.99 1.33
CA GLU A 53 -25.85 -20.04 1.07
C GLU A 53 -25.18 -18.72 1.51
N LYS A 54 -25.86 -17.59 1.36
CA LYS A 54 -25.37 -16.27 1.83
C LYS A 54 -25.45 -16.15 3.35
N LEU A 55 -26.42 -16.81 3.97
CA LEU A 55 -26.52 -16.86 5.41
C LEU A 55 -25.35 -17.69 6.01
N ASP A 56 -25.04 -18.84 5.41
CA ASP A 56 -23.90 -19.66 5.84
C ASP A 56 -22.58 -18.90 5.68
N GLN A 57 -22.41 -18.19 4.56
CA GLN A 57 -21.25 -17.31 4.33
C GLN A 57 -21.17 -16.19 5.40
N LEU A 58 -22.28 -15.54 5.72
CA LEU A 58 -22.32 -14.50 6.74
C LEU A 58 -21.95 -15.05 8.13
N GLN A 59 -22.42 -16.26 8.47
CA GLN A 59 -22.07 -16.91 9.73
C GLN A 59 -20.56 -17.21 9.82
N GLU A 60 -19.97 -17.69 8.72
CA GLU A 60 -18.53 -17.95 8.68
C GLU A 60 -17.72 -16.65 8.81
N TYR A 61 -18.10 -15.59 8.11
CA TYR A 61 -17.46 -14.27 8.25
C TYR A 61 -17.60 -13.73 9.68
N THR A 62 -18.80 -13.86 10.28
CA THR A 62 -19.03 -13.45 11.67
C THR A 62 -18.09 -14.20 12.62
N ARG A 63 -17.95 -15.53 12.45
CA ARG A 63 -17.06 -16.36 13.26
C ARG A 63 -15.60 -15.91 13.17
N GLN A 64 -15.12 -15.57 11.97
CA GLN A 64 -13.75 -15.07 11.77
C GLN A 64 -13.55 -13.69 12.39
N LEU A 65 -14.48 -12.76 12.19
CA LEU A 65 -14.42 -11.42 12.77
C LEU A 65 -14.36 -11.44 14.31
N LEU A 66 -15.09 -12.36 14.94
CA LEU A 66 -15.08 -12.53 16.39
C LEU A 66 -13.76 -13.10 16.94
N THR A 67 -12.82 -13.52 16.07
CA THR A 67 -11.44 -13.83 16.47
C THR A 67 -10.49 -12.62 16.31
N HIS A 68 -10.99 -11.42 16.14
CA HIS A 68 -10.22 -10.20 15.83
C HIS A 68 -9.56 -10.21 14.44
N LYS A 69 -9.92 -11.15 13.53
CA LYS A 69 -9.40 -11.14 12.17
C LYS A 69 -9.86 -9.87 11.45
N PRO A 70 -8.95 -9.08 10.85
CA PRO A 70 -9.31 -7.88 10.12
C PRO A 70 -10.36 -8.15 9.06
N VAL A 71 -11.35 -7.27 8.92
CA VAL A 71 -12.43 -7.43 7.93
C VAL A 71 -11.88 -7.53 6.50
N GLN A 72 -10.78 -6.84 6.22
CA GLN A 72 -10.10 -6.90 4.92
C GLN A 72 -9.61 -8.32 4.60
N TYR A 73 -9.08 -9.04 5.57
CA TYR A 73 -8.67 -10.43 5.38
C TYR A 73 -9.85 -11.42 5.34
N VAL A 74 -10.94 -11.11 6.06
CA VAL A 74 -12.15 -11.93 6.00
C VAL A 74 -12.81 -11.82 4.63
N LEU A 75 -12.83 -10.62 4.05
CA LEU A 75 -13.41 -10.35 2.73
C LEU A 75 -12.42 -10.53 1.58
N HIS A 76 -11.12 -10.66 1.88
CA HIS A 76 -10.04 -10.61 0.91
C HIS A 76 -10.05 -9.35 0.04
N GLU A 77 -10.41 -8.21 0.63
CA GLU A 77 -10.55 -6.95 -0.07
C GLU A 77 -10.05 -5.79 0.80
N ALA A 78 -9.23 -4.93 0.22
CA ALA A 78 -8.86 -3.63 0.77
C ALA A 78 -8.96 -2.57 -0.33
N TRP A 79 -9.37 -1.35 0.02
CA TRP A 79 -9.43 -0.24 -0.93
C TRP A 79 -8.18 0.63 -0.79
N PHE A 80 -7.60 1.00 -1.93
CA PHE A 80 -6.43 1.87 -1.99
C PHE A 80 -6.42 2.68 -3.29
N CYS A 81 -6.23 3.99 -3.20
CA CYS A 81 -6.32 4.92 -4.34
C CYS A 81 -7.59 4.72 -5.20
N GLY A 82 -8.73 4.45 -4.54
CA GLY A 82 -10.02 4.23 -5.21
C GLY A 82 -10.16 2.90 -5.96
N MET A 83 -9.24 1.96 -5.77
CA MET A 83 -9.25 0.65 -6.40
C MET A 83 -9.33 -0.47 -5.35
N PRO A 84 -10.05 -1.58 -5.63
CA PRO A 84 -10.03 -2.77 -4.77
C PRO A 84 -8.75 -3.58 -5.01
N PHE A 85 -8.12 -4.02 -3.92
CA PHE A 85 -6.97 -4.92 -3.88
C PHE A 85 -7.34 -6.18 -3.12
N TYR A 86 -6.95 -7.33 -3.64
CA TYR A 86 -6.96 -8.57 -2.89
C TYR A 86 -5.89 -8.51 -1.79
N VAL A 87 -6.25 -8.94 -0.58
CA VAL A 87 -5.35 -9.05 0.57
C VAL A 87 -5.63 -10.32 1.36
N ASP A 88 -4.58 -10.88 1.92
CA ASP A 88 -4.62 -11.97 2.87
C ASP A 88 -3.47 -11.82 3.88
N GLU A 89 -3.29 -12.78 4.78
CA GLU A 89 -2.31 -12.72 5.87
C GLU A 89 -0.83 -12.70 5.40
N ASN A 90 -0.57 -12.80 4.10
CA ASN A 90 0.77 -12.72 3.52
C ASN A 90 1.22 -11.28 3.24
N VAL A 91 0.32 -10.29 3.29
CA VAL A 91 0.61 -8.91 2.95
C VAL A 91 0.06 -7.93 3.98
N LEU A 92 0.76 -6.83 4.21
CA LEU A 92 0.23 -5.71 4.98
C LEU A 92 -1.05 -5.17 4.34
N ILE A 93 -2.08 -4.91 5.14
CA ILE A 93 -3.28 -4.21 4.66
C ILE A 93 -2.88 -2.79 4.24
N PRO A 94 -3.16 -2.35 2.98
CA PRO A 94 -2.86 -1.00 2.54
C PRO A 94 -3.40 0.07 3.48
N ARG A 95 -2.57 1.08 3.79
CA ARG A 95 -2.92 2.16 4.73
C ARG A 95 -3.30 3.44 3.99
N PRO A 96 -4.27 4.22 4.49
CA PRO A 96 -4.66 5.48 3.87
C PRO A 96 -3.51 6.49 3.76
N GLU A 97 -2.59 6.52 4.72
CA GLU A 97 -1.42 7.40 4.73
C GLU A 97 -0.49 7.12 3.54
N THR A 98 -0.41 5.86 3.11
CA THR A 98 0.39 5.44 1.95
C THR A 98 -0.20 5.96 0.62
N GLU A 99 -1.51 6.26 0.56
CA GLU A 99 -2.11 6.92 -0.62
C GLU A 99 -1.50 8.31 -0.86
N GLU A 100 -1.20 9.05 0.22
CA GLU A 100 -0.57 10.36 0.12
C GLU A 100 0.86 10.29 -0.43
N LEU A 101 1.57 9.17 -0.18
CA LEU A 101 2.88 8.91 -0.76
C LEU A 101 2.76 8.74 -2.29
N VAL A 102 1.79 7.96 -2.76
CA VAL A 102 1.49 7.76 -4.19
C VAL A 102 1.11 9.09 -4.86
N GLU A 103 0.26 9.91 -4.20
CA GLU A 103 -0.09 11.23 -4.71
C GLU A 103 1.14 12.12 -4.86
N TRP A 104 1.99 12.19 -3.84
CA TRP A 104 3.19 13.02 -3.85
C TRP A 104 4.17 12.64 -4.97
N ILE A 105 4.34 11.33 -5.20
CA ILE A 105 5.15 10.82 -6.29
C ILE A 105 4.58 11.24 -7.65
N GLY A 106 3.25 11.11 -7.81
CA GLY A 106 2.56 11.52 -9.04
C GLY A 106 2.74 13.01 -9.34
N GLU A 107 2.54 13.87 -8.34
CA GLU A 107 2.75 15.32 -8.45
C GLU A 107 4.20 15.66 -8.82
N TRP A 108 5.17 15.03 -8.17
CA TRP A 108 6.59 15.24 -8.45
C TRP A 108 6.97 14.78 -9.87
N ALA A 109 6.50 13.61 -10.30
CA ALA A 109 6.80 13.08 -11.61
C ALA A 109 6.28 13.98 -12.74
N VAL A 110 5.06 14.50 -12.58
CA VAL A 110 4.44 15.44 -13.54
C VAL A 110 5.18 16.79 -13.52
N GLY A 111 5.52 17.32 -12.34
CA GLY A 111 6.19 18.61 -12.20
C GLY A 111 7.64 18.60 -12.68
N SER A 112 8.36 17.51 -12.45
CA SER A 112 9.78 17.36 -12.80
C SER A 112 10.01 16.99 -14.28
N ARG A 113 9.00 16.42 -14.93
CA ARG A 113 9.05 16.01 -16.34
C ARG A 113 7.76 16.38 -17.07
N PRO A 114 7.64 17.61 -17.62
CA PRO A 114 6.41 18.11 -18.26
C PRO A 114 5.87 17.24 -19.42
N SER A 115 6.68 16.38 -20.01
CA SER A 115 6.25 15.40 -21.02
C SER A 115 5.23 14.39 -20.48
N TYR A 116 5.28 14.04 -19.19
CA TYR A 116 4.30 13.15 -18.56
C TYR A 116 2.97 13.84 -18.27
N ALA A 117 2.97 15.15 -18.02
CA ALA A 117 1.74 15.93 -17.81
C ALA A 117 0.82 15.87 -19.03
N LYS A 118 1.38 15.91 -20.25
CA LYS A 118 0.61 15.83 -21.51
C LYS A 118 0.05 14.44 -21.77
N ALA A 119 0.81 13.39 -21.44
CA ALA A 119 0.38 12.01 -21.62
C ALA A 119 -0.76 11.62 -20.67
N SER A 120 -0.74 12.10 -19.43
CA SER A 120 -1.80 11.85 -18.42
C SER A 120 -3.09 12.64 -18.71
N ALA A 121 -3.02 13.76 -19.42
CA ALA A 121 -4.18 14.56 -19.83
C ALA A 121 -4.89 14.03 -21.09
N GLY A 122 -4.42 12.93 -21.71
CA GLY A 122 -5.01 12.38 -22.92
C GLY A 122 -4.80 13.26 -24.17
N GLU A 123 -3.94 14.26 -24.10
CA GLU A 123 -3.61 15.10 -25.27
C GLU A 123 -2.74 14.31 -26.25
N ALA A 124 -3.23 14.14 -27.49
CA ALA A 124 -2.47 13.54 -28.58
C ALA A 124 -1.19 14.35 -28.79
N ILE A 125 -0.05 13.71 -28.63
CA ILE A 125 1.26 14.29 -28.95
C ILE A 125 1.28 14.44 -30.48
N GLY A 126 1.06 15.65 -30.94
CA GLY A 126 1.17 15.98 -32.40
C GLY A 126 2.54 15.55 -32.92
N ASN A 127 2.57 15.04 -34.17
CA ASN A 127 3.73 14.58 -34.91
C ASN A 127 4.91 15.57 -34.77
N GLN A 128 5.74 15.41 -33.76
CA GLN A 128 7.09 15.96 -33.72
C GLN A 128 8.08 14.82 -33.58
N GLN A 129 9.04 14.83 -34.47
CA GLN A 129 10.14 13.89 -34.61
C GLN A 129 10.68 13.35 -33.28
N SER A 130 10.75 12.05 -33.18
CA SER A 130 11.50 11.17 -32.25
C SER A 130 12.48 11.84 -31.26
N ASN A 131 11.98 12.67 -30.35
CA ASN A 131 12.60 12.88 -29.03
C ASN A 131 11.90 11.90 -28.07
N THR A 132 12.36 10.65 -28.06
CA THR A 132 12.01 9.70 -27.03
C THR A 132 12.57 10.23 -25.71
N SER A 133 11.77 11.01 -24.98
CA SER A 133 12.08 11.26 -23.57
C SER A 133 12.26 9.88 -22.93
N PRO A 134 13.36 9.66 -22.19
CA PRO A 134 13.60 8.35 -21.59
C PRO A 134 12.39 7.97 -20.71
N THR A 135 11.94 6.72 -20.85
CA THR A 135 10.83 6.19 -20.07
C THR A 135 11.14 6.31 -18.58
N LEU A 136 10.21 6.85 -17.80
CA LEU A 136 10.34 6.94 -16.35
C LEU A 136 10.36 5.53 -15.75
N ARG A 137 11.42 5.20 -15.02
CA ARG A 137 11.56 3.91 -14.32
C ARG A 137 11.38 4.09 -12.83
N MET A 138 10.60 3.21 -12.24
CA MET A 138 10.31 3.22 -10.81
C MET A 138 10.59 1.86 -10.20
N LEU A 139 11.07 1.83 -8.95
CA LEU A 139 11.21 0.63 -8.15
C LEU A 139 10.51 0.81 -6.81
N ASP A 140 9.57 -0.08 -6.52
CA ASP A 140 8.94 -0.23 -5.22
C ASP A 140 9.66 -1.34 -4.42
N ILE A 141 10.12 -1.00 -3.21
CA ILE A 141 10.89 -1.91 -2.35
C ILE A 141 10.03 -2.32 -1.16
N GLY A 142 9.84 -3.64 -0.98
CA GLY A 142 8.92 -4.20 0.01
C GLY A 142 7.46 -4.01 -0.44
N THR A 143 7.14 -4.52 -1.63
CA THR A 143 5.87 -4.18 -2.32
C THR A 143 4.62 -4.72 -1.65
N GLY A 144 4.72 -5.78 -0.84
CA GLY A 144 3.58 -6.39 -0.16
C GLY A 144 2.44 -6.73 -1.12
N SER A 145 1.29 -6.10 -0.95
CA SER A 145 0.10 -6.31 -1.80
C SER A 145 0.23 -5.76 -3.23
N GLY A 146 1.30 -5.02 -3.54
CA GLY A 146 1.47 -4.32 -4.82
C GLY A 146 0.65 -3.03 -4.95
N CYS A 147 0.05 -2.54 -3.88
CA CYS A 147 -0.83 -1.36 -3.93
C CYS A 147 -0.10 -0.10 -4.42
N ILE A 148 1.14 0.12 -4.02
CA ILE A 148 1.96 1.27 -4.47
C ILE A 148 2.27 1.17 -5.97
N PRO A 149 2.95 0.13 -6.50
CA PRO A 149 3.37 0.10 -7.89
C PRO A 149 2.19 0.01 -8.86
N VAL A 150 1.11 -0.69 -8.49
CA VAL A 150 -0.11 -0.75 -9.30
C VAL A 150 -0.76 0.63 -9.40
N SER A 151 -0.89 1.36 -8.28
CA SER A 151 -1.47 2.71 -8.29
C SER A 151 -0.60 3.71 -9.05
N LEU A 152 0.73 3.64 -8.90
CA LEU A 152 1.67 4.46 -9.67
C LEU A 152 1.59 4.17 -11.16
N LYS A 153 1.49 2.89 -11.56
CA LYS A 153 1.34 2.51 -12.96
C LYS A 153 0.02 3.00 -13.57
N LYS A 154 -1.08 2.97 -12.80
CA LYS A 154 -2.36 3.57 -13.23
C LYS A 154 -2.26 5.08 -13.41
N LYS A 155 -1.59 5.76 -12.48
CA LYS A 155 -1.41 7.22 -12.49
C LYS A 155 -0.44 7.68 -13.58
N LEU A 156 0.58 6.89 -13.88
CA LEU A 156 1.65 7.16 -14.85
C LEU A 156 1.76 6.01 -15.87
N PRO A 157 0.82 5.87 -16.81
CA PRO A 157 0.71 4.70 -17.69
C PRO A 157 1.95 4.42 -18.54
N GLN A 158 2.74 5.46 -18.86
CA GLN A 158 3.96 5.35 -19.67
C GLN A 158 5.20 4.95 -18.86
N ALA A 159 5.11 4.93 -17.51
CA ALA A 159 6.24 4.54 -16.68
C ALA A 159 6.49 3.02 -16.75
N GLU A 160 7.73 2.62 -16.64
CA GLU A 160 8.16 1.25 -16.41
C GLU A 160 8.29 1.04 -14.91
N VAL A 161 7.49 0.13 -14.35
CA VAL A 161 7.40 -0.06 -12.90
C VAL A 161 7.90 -1.44 -12.54
N TYR A 162 8.88 -1.45 -11.63
CA TYR A 162 9.44 -2.62 -10.99
C TYR A 162 9.00 -2.63 -9.53
N ALA A 163 8.91 -3.83 -8.96
CA ALA A 163 8.59 -4.00 -7.55
C ALA A 163 9.33 -5.22 -7.01
N CYS A 164 9.86 -5.14 -5.81
CA CYS A 164 10.50 -6.28 -5.18
C CYS A 164 9.98 -6.54 -3.78
N ASP A 165 10.05 -7.81 -3.39
CA ASP A 165 9.76 -8.28 -2.04
C ASP A 165 10.60 -9.52 -1.75
N VAL A 166 10.85 -9.80 -0.49
CA VAL A 166 11.53 -11.04 -0.08
C VAL A 166 10.57 -12.22 -0.05
N SER A 167 9.28 -11.98 0.22
CA SER A 167 8.22 -12.99 0.29
C SER A 167 7.68 -13.33 -1.10
N GLU A 168 7.78 -14.62 -1.47
CA GLU A 168 7.16 -15.16 -2.68
C GLU A 168 5.63 -15.06 -2.61
N GLU A 169 5.05 -15.29 -1.42
CA GLU A 169 3.62 -15.21 -1.19
C GLU A 169 3.09 -13.77 -1.38
N ALA A 170 3.83 -12.77 -0.88
CA ALA A 170 3.49 -11.36 -1.10
C ALA A 170 3.54 -11.00 -2.59
N LEU A 171 4.57 -11.46 -3.32
CA LEU A 171 4.67 -11.26 -4.76
C LEU A 171 3.54 -11.93 -5.54
N ALA A 172 3.06 -13.10 -5.08
CA ALA A 172 1.89 -13.75 -5.69
C ALA A 172 0.61 -12.91 -5.52
N VAL A 173 0.41 -12.31 -4.34
CA VAL A 173 -0.68 -11.37 -4.09
C VAL A 173 -0.54 -10.11 -4.97
N ALA A 174 0.66 -9.52 -5.02
CA ALA A 174 0.93 -8.34 -5.84
C ALA A 174 0.69 -8.60 -7.34
N ALA A 175 1.14 -9.73 -7.86
CA ALA A 175 0.92 -10.14 -9.26
C ALA A 175 -0.57 -10.34 -9.56
N ARG A 176 -1.34 -10.96 -8.64
CA ARG A 176 -2.79 -11.08 -8.74
C ARG A 176 -3.46 -9.70 -8.84
N ASN A 177 -3.07 -8.78 -8.00
CA ASN A 177 -3.60 -7.42 -7.98
C ASN A 177 -3.25 -6.65 -9.25
N ALA A 178 -2.02 -6.73 -9.72
CA ALA A 178 -1.59 -6.11 -10.97
C ALA A 178 -2.39 -6.65 -12.18
N ALA A 179 -2.62 -7.97 -12.23
CA ALA A 179 -3.43 -8.59 -13.27
C ALA A 179 -4.90 -8.14 -13.21
N ALA A 180 -5.51 -8.12 -12.01
CA ALA A 180 -6.89 -7.68 -11.80
C ALA A 180 -7.11 -6.21 -12.19
N GLN A 181 -6.08 -5.37 -12.00
CA GLN A 181 -6.08 -3.96 -12.36
C GLN A 181 -5.57 -3.69 -13.79
N GLU A 182 -5.22 -4.74 -14.55
CA GLU A 182 -4.66 -4.60 -15.91
C GLU A 182 -3.43 -3.67 -15.97
N THR A 183 -2.56 -3.76 -14.95
CA THR A 183 -1.35 -2.94 -14.83
C THR A 183 -0.10 -3.81 -14.96
N PRO A 184 0.72 -3.65 -16.00
CA PRO A 184 1.98 -4.36 -16.13
C PRO A 184 3.00 -3.80 -15.10
N VAL A 185 3.42 -4.66 -14.17
CA VAL A 185 4.47 -4.40 -13.18
C VAL A 185 5.47 -5.57 -13.24
N HIS A 186 6.77 -5.28 -13.18
CA HIS A 186 7.84 -6.27 -13.14
C HIS A 186 8.13 -6.65 -11.69
N PHE A 187 7.74 -7.86 -11.30
CA PHE A 187 7.98 -8.36 -9.94
C PHE A 187 9.27 -9.15 -9.84
N LEU A 188 10.04 -8.92 -8.78
CA LEU A 188 11.34 -9.52 -8.51
C LEU A 188 11.39 -10.01 -7.06
N GLN A 189 11.72 -11.29 -6.85
CA GLN A 189 11.96 -11.79 -5.50
C GLN A 189 13.38 -11.42 -5.07
N VAL A 190 13.51 -10.52 -4.09
CA VAL A 190 14.79 -9.97 -3.65
C VAL A 190 14.76 -9.72 -2.14
N ASP A 191 15.68 -10.32 -1.41
CA ASP A 191 16.03 -9.81 -0.08
C ASP A 191 16.84 -8.52 -0.26
N PHE A 192 16.18 -7.39 -0.06
CA PHE A 192 16.77 -6.07 -0.29
C PHE A 192 17.86 -5.71 0.72
N LEU A 193 17.83 -6.30 1.90
CA LEU A 193 18.89 -6.07 2.92
C LEU A 193 20.21 -6.80 2.58
N ASP A 194 20.16 -7.85 1.77
CA ASP A 194 21.37 -8.46 1.22
C ASP A 194 21.85 -7.69 -0.02
N THR A 195 22.89 -6.89 0.15
CA THR A 195 23.47 -6.03 -0.91
C THR A 195 24.00 -6.80 -2.13
N ASN A 196 24.26 -8.11 -2.03
CA ASN A 196 24.66 -8.94 -3.16
C ASN A 196 23.55 -9.10 -4.20
N ASN A 197 22.29 -8.98 -3.77
CA ASN A 197 21.13 -9.10 -4.62
C ASN A 197 20.85 -7.84 -5.46
N TRP A 198 21.44 -6.71 -5.13
CA TRP A 198 21.14 -5.44 -5.81
C TRP A 198 21.52 -5.41 -7.29
N SER A 199 22.41 -6.29 -7.73
CA SER A 199 22.79 -6.41 -9.15
C SER A 199 21.64 -6.90 -10.03
N SER A 200 20.61 -7.51 -9.46
CA SER A 200 19.39 -7.94 -10.16
C SER A 200 18.35 -6.82 -10.35
N LEU A 201 18.53 -5.71 -9.63
CA LEU A 201 17.61 -4.58 -9.66
C LEU A 201 18.04 -3.56 -10.74
N PRO A 202 17.09 -2.91 -11.43
CA PRO A 202 17.39 -1.94 -12.47
C PRO A 202 17.88 -0.61 -11.91
N GLU A 203 18.56 0.17 -12.78
CA GLU A 203 18.69 1.61 -12.57
C GLU A 203 17.33 2.29 -12.80
N VAL A 204 16.97 3.22 -11.91
CA VAL A 204 15.64 3.85 -11.89
C VAL A 204 15.69 5.36 -11.65
N ASP A 205 14.60 6.03 -11.95
CA ASP A 205 14.40 7.46 -11.69
C ASP A 205 13.71 7.71 -10.36
N ILE A 206 12.90 6.75 -9.91
CA ILE A 206 12.19 6.83 -8.63
C ILE A 206 12.37 5.54 -7.88
N ILE A 207 12.75 5.68 -6.61
CA ILE A 207 12.67 4.60 -5.61
C ILE A 207 11.56 4.96 -4.65
N VAL A 208 10.64 4.03 -4.42
CA VAL A 208 9.58 4.17 -3.42
C VAL A 208 9.60 3.00 -2.46
N SER A 209 9.25 3.23 -1.20
CA SER A 209 9.09 2.17 -0.21
C SER A 209 8.20 2.60 0.94
N ASN A 210 7.34 1.70 1.40
CA ASN A 210 6.80 1.71 2.75
C ASN A 210 7.42 0.52 3.50
N PRO A 211 8.65 0.66 4.02
CA PRO A 211 9.37 -0.45 4.62
C PRO A 211 8.89 -0.73 6.05
N PRO A 212 9.19 -1.89 6.63
CA PRO A 212 9.03 -2.10 8.07
C PRO A 212 9.78 -1.03 8.87
N TYR A 213 9.15 -0.50 9.91
CA TYR A 213 9.73 0.57 10.74
C TYR A 213 9.39 0.47 12.23
N ILE A 214 8.62 -0.52 12.66
CA ILE A 214 8.19 -0.67 14.05
C ILE A 214 9.24 -1.48 14.82
N PRO A 215 9.85 -0.94 15.90
CA PRO A 215 10.74 -1.71 16.75
C PRO A 215 10.04 -2.93 17.35
N GLN A 216 10.76 -4.03 17.52
CA GLN A 216 10.17 -5.25 18.11
C GLN A 216 9.68 -5.05 19.54
N SER A 217 10.29 -4.14 20.30
CA SER A 217 9.86 -3.76 21.66
C SER A 217 8.44 -3.22 21.70
N ASP A 218 7.95 -2.63 20.62
CA ASP A 218 6.66 -1.95 20.56
C ASP A 218 5.48 -2.90 20.30
N LYS A 219 5.75 -4.20 20.11
CA LYS A 219 4.72 -5.24 19.93
C LYS A 219 3.60 -5.18 20.98
N ASN A 220 3.95 -4.93 22.23
CA ASN A 220 3.00 -4.94 23.33
C ASN A 220 2.01 -3.75 23.34
N THR A 221 2.27 -2.73 22.52
CA THR A 221 1.41 -1.53 22.40
C THR A 221 0.47 -1.59 21.19
N MET A 222 0.65 -2.59 20.34
CA MET A 222 -0.10 -2.72 19.11
C MET A 222 -1.48 -3.35 19.33
N LEU A 223 -2.41 -3.03 18.44
CA LEU A 223 -3.73 -3.64 18.42
C LEU A 223 -3.63 -5.15 18.15
N GLN A 224 -4.48 -5.92 18.80
CA GLN A 224 -4.45 -7.38 18.73
C GLN A 224 -4.68 -7.91 17.30
N ASN A 225 -5.55 -7.27 16.54
CA ASN A 225 -5.83 -7.65 15.15
C ASN A 225 -4.60 -7.51 14.23
N VAL A 226 -3.79 -6.44 14.41
CA VAL A 226 -2.54 -6.25 13.65
C VAL A 226 -1.51 -7.29 14.06
N LEU A 227 -1.29 -7.42 15.38
CA LEU A 227 -0.25 -8.31 15.91
C LEU A 227 -0.52 -9.80 15.62
N ALA A 228 -1.79 -10.21 15.60
CA ALA A 228 -2.16 -11.62 15.43
C ALA A 228 -2.26 -12.06 13.96
N TYR A 229 -2.51 -11.14 13.04
CA TYR A 229 -2.88 -11.49 11.66
C TYR A 229 -2.00 -10.87 10.59
N GLU A 230 -1.43 -9.67 10.81
CA GLU A 230 -0.59 -9.06 9.79
C GLU A 230 0.83 -9.64 9.82
N PRO A 231 1.50 -9.78 8.66
CA PRO A 231 2.81 -10.45 8.62
C PRO A 231 3.86 -9.63 9.37
N HIS A 232 4.49 -10.24 10.36
CA HIS A 232 5.49 -9.58 11.21
C HIS A 232 6.69 -9.06 10.40
N LEU A 233 7.00 -9.71 9.29
CA LEU A 233 8.07 -9.28 8.37
C LEU A 233 7.80 -7.90 7.76
N ALA A 234 6.53 -7.56 7.55
CA ALA A 234 6.12 -6.27 7.00
C ALA A 234 6.00 -5.16 8.05
N LEU A 235 6.13 -5.49 9.34
CA LEU A 235 5.91 -4.55 10.45
C LEU A 235 7.20 -4.19 11.17
N PHE A 236 8.01 -5.20 11.52
CA PHE A 236 9.02 -5.08 12.55
C PHE A 236 10.45 -4.97 12.03
N VAL A 237 11.22 -4.13 12.70
CA VAL A 237 12.68 -3.99 12.57
C VAL A 237 13.35 -4.32 13.91
N PRO A 238 14.66 -4.62 13.91
CA PRO A 238 15.44 -4.78 15.15
C PRO A 238 15.41 -3.50 16.00
N ASP A 239 15.28 -3.65 17.32
CA ASP A 239 15.20 -2.51 18.26
C ASP A 239 16.40 -1.56 18.20
N ASN A 240 17.56 -2.09 17.87
CA ASN A 240 18.82 -1.34 17.79
C ASN A 240 19.09 -0.74 16.41
N ASP A 241 18.21 -1.00 15.42
CA ASP A 241 18.42 -0.52 14.05
C ASP A 241 17.08 -0.21 13.34
N ALA A 242 16.35 0.76 13.86
CA ALA A 242 15.06 1.21 13.28
C ALA A 242 15.23 1.85 11.89
N LEU A 243 16.45 2.18 11.48
CA LEU A 243 16.76 2.83 10.19
C LEU A 243 17.35 1.87 9.15
N VAL A 244 17.41 0.57 9.41
CA VAL A 244 18.10 -0.43 8.56
C VAL A 244 17.63 -0.38 7.10
N PHE A 245 16.33 -0.28 6.84
CA PHE A 245 15.82 -0.18 5.49
C PHE A 245 16.14 1.16 4.83
N TYR A 246 16.05 2.26 5.56
CA TYR A 246 16.36 3.59 5.03
C TYR A 246 17.85 3.71 4.69
N ASP A 247 18.74 3.12 5.50
CA ASP A 247 20.18 3.05 5.21
C ASP A 247 20.44 2.24 3.94
N ALA A 248 19.83 1.07 3.81
CA ALA A 248 19.96 0.24 2.63
C ALA A 248 19.42 0.95 1.37
N ILE A 249 18.25 1.59 1.46
CA ILE A 249 17.64 2.36 0.36
C ILE A 249 18.56 3.51 -0.06
N ALA A 250 19.10 4.27 0.87
CA ALA A 250 19.98 5.39 0.56
C ALA A 250 21.28 4.91 -0.12
N ARG A 251 21.88 3.81 0.34
CA ARG A 251 23.07 3.20 -0.31
C ARG A 251 22.77 2.66 -1.71
N PHE A 252 21.62 2.02 -1.89
CA PHE A 252 21.19 1.54 -3.19
C PHE A 252 20.94 2.73 -4.14
N ALA A 253 20.27 3.78 -3.67
CA ALA A 253 19.99 4.98 -4.45
C ALA A 253 21.27 5.67 -4.96
N GLN A 254 22.35 5.73 -4.15
CA GLN A 254 23.65 6.26 -4.60
C GLN A 254 24.23 5.52 -5.82
N ARG A 255 23.84 4.26 -6.05
CA ARG A 255 24.37 3.40 -7.12
C ARG A 255 23.46 3.31 -8.34
N SER A 256 22.15 3.33 -8.09
CA SER A 256 21.13 2.91 -9.07
C SER A 256 20.10 3.98 -9.38
N LEU A 257 20.18 5.14 -8.72
CA LEU A 257 19.29 6.26 -9.01
C LEU A 257 19.89 7.14 -10.12
N SER A 258 19.07 7.53 -11.11
CA SER A 258 19.51 8.46 -12.15
C SER A 258 19.87 9.83 -11.57
N SER A 259 20.65 10.64 -12.30
CA SER A 259 21.16 11.95 -11.84
C SER A 259 20.08 12.95 -11.41
N HIS A 260 18.84 12.77 -11.87
CA HIS A 260 17.68 13.59 -11.51
C HIS A 260 16.61 12.76 -10.78
N GLY A 261 17.01 11.62 -10.27
CA GLY A 261 16.10 10.69 -9.61
C GLY A 261 15.78 11.11 -8.20
N CYS A 262 14.76 10.47 -7.63
CA CYS A 262 14.22 10.79 -6.32
C CYS A 262 13.85 9.52 -5.54
N VAL A 263 14.12 9.55 -4.24
CA VAL A 263 13.66 8.53 -3.28
C VAL A 263 12.46 9.07 -2.54
N PHE A 264 11.44 8.23 -2.36
CA PHE A 264 10.28 8.50 -1.53
C PHE A 264 10.09 7.35 -0.55
N VAL A 265 10.02 7.63 0.73
CA VAL A 265 9.80 6.60 1.75
C VAL A 265 8.73 7.02 2.74
N GLU A 266 7.88 6.07 3.14
CA GLU A 266 7.04 6.22 4.31
C GLU A 266 7.88 5.96 5.56
N ILE A 267 7.54 6.65 6.67
CA ILE A 267 8.29 6.61 7.93
C ILE A 267 7.33 6.52 9.12
N HIS A 268 7.85 6.01 10.24
CA HIS A 268 7.21 6.21 11.54
C HIS A 268 7.21 7.70 11.91
N GLU A 269 6.16 8.21 12.55
CA GLU A 269 6.00 9.63 12.90
C GLU A 269 7.16 10.19 13.73
N ASP A 270 7.84 9.37 14.55
CA ASP A 270 8.95 9.75 15.40
C ASP A 270 10.33 9.65 14.69
N LEU A 271 10.39 9.09 13.48
CA LEU A 271 11.65 8.88 12.75
C LEU A 271 11.94 9.95 11.70
N GLY A 272 11.06 10.94 11.50
CA GLY A 272 11.24 11.98 10.47
C GLY A 272 12.61 12.64 10.49
N PRO A 273 13.02 13.30 11.59
CA PRO A 273 14.32 13.97 11.68
C PRO A 273 15.51 13.01 11.48
N LYS A 274 15.46 11.80 12.06
CA LYS A 274 16.55 10.81 11.95
C LYS A 274 16.70 10.27 10.53
N THR A 275 15.58 9.98 9.87
CA THR A 275 15.59 9.49 8.48
C THR A 275 16.08 10.59 7.53
N LYS A 276 15.66 11.84 7.74
CA LYS A 276 16.17 12.98 6.98
C LYS A 276 17.67 13.13 7.15
N GLU A 277 18.17 13.16 8.38
CA GLU A 277 19.63 13.27 8.68
C GLU A 277 20.43 12.13 8.05
N LEU A 278 19.89 10.90 8.08
CA LEU A 278 20.51 9.75 7.44
C LEU A 278 20.69 9.98 5.93
N PHE A 279 19.64 10.39 5.21
CA PHE A 279 19.74 10.69 3.78
C PHE A 279 20.71 11.86 3.52
N GLU A 280 20.66 12.93 4.31
CA GLU A 280 21.57 14.07 4.18
C GLU A 280 23.03 13.67 4.41
N SER A 281 23.30 12.79 5.37
CA SER A 281 24.67 12.26 5.63
C SER A 281 25.22 11.45 4.45
N LYS A 282 24.36 10.95 3.59
CA LYS A 282 24.71 10.19 2.37
C LYS A 282 24.68 11.04 1.09
N GLY A 283 24.62 12.38 1.23
CA GLY A 283 24.72 13.29 0.08
C GLY A 283 23.40 13.54 -0.62
N PHE A 284 22.27 13.31 0.03
CA PHE A 284 20.96 13.68 -0.49
C PHE A 284 20.49 15.01 0.12
N LYS A 285 19.67 15.75 -0.62
CA LYS A 285 18.83 16.80 -0.07
C LYS A 285 17.48 16.18 0.30
N ALA A 286 17.13 16.17 1.58
CA ALA A 286 15.92 15.51 2.06
C ALA A 286 14.90 16.48 2.65
N GLU A 287 13.60 16.22 2.41
CA GLU A 287 12.48 16.94 3.00
C GLU A 287 11.48 15.97 3.62
N ILE A 288 10.86 16.40 4.71
CA ILE A 288 9.80 15.64 5.41
C ILE A 288 8.46 16.22 4.98
N LYS A 289 7.49 15.34 4.68
CA LYS A 289 6.09 15.70 4.47
C LYS A 289 5.23 15.08 5.57
N LYS A 290 4.30 15.87 6.09
CA LYS A 290 3.31 15.44 7.07
C LYS A 290 2.10 14.83 6.35
N ASP A 291 1.46 13.87 7.02
CA ASP A 291 0.19 13.32 6.60
C ASP A 291 -0.99 14.26 6.92
N PHE A 292 -2.20 13.87 6.50
CA PHE A 292 -3.43 14.63 6.75
C PHE A 292 -3.75 14.81 8.25
N GLN A 293 -3.13 14.02 9.14
CA GLN A 293 -3.25 14.16 10.59
C GLN A 293 -2.22 15.13 11.17
N GLY A 294 -1.28 15.62 10.36
CA GLY A 294 -0.22 16.54 10.76
C GLY A 294 1.01 15.88 11.35
N LYS A 295 1.15 14.56 11.23
CA LYS A 295 2.29 13.77 11.70
C LYS A 295 3.34 13.63 10.59
N ASP A 296 4.63 13.60 10.94
CA ASP A 296 5.69 13.30 9.99
C ASP A 296 5.46 11.89 9.45
N ARG A 297 5.29 11.75 8.13
CA ARG A 297 4.91 10.46 7.54
C ARG A 297 5.72 10.06 6.33
N MET A 298 6.31 11.00 5.63
CA MET A 298 7.02 10.72 4.39
C MET A 298 8.31 11.51 4.32
N VAL A 299 9.34 10.91 3.71
CA VAL A 299 10.59 11.60 3.36
C VAL A 299 10.82 11.47 1.86
N LYS A 300 11.13 12.61 1.23
CA LYS A 300 11.64 12.68 -0.14
C LYS A 300 13.11 13.04 -0.09
N ALA A 301 13.94 12.33 -0.87
CA ALA A 301 15.36 12.60 -0.93
C ALA A 301 15.86 12.61 -2.40
N ILE A 302 16.59 13.66 -2.78
CA ILE A 302 17.15 13.87 -4.13
C ILE A 302 18.66 13.90 -3.97
N LEU A 303 19.40 13.18 -4.83
CA LEU A 303 20.85 13.17 -4.78
C LEU A 303 21.38 14.59 -5.04
N SER A 304 22.23 15.07 -4.14
CA SER A 304 22.87 16.39 -4.30
C SER A 304 23.91 16.31 -5.41
N SER A 305 23.86 17.22 -6.37
CA SER A 305 24.78 17.32 -7.51
C SER A 305 26.19 17.65 -7.04
#